data_c9ee6d4d538f64e78e8b26377d4be8ce
#
_entry.id   c9ee6d4d538f64e78e8b26377d4be8ce
#
_cell.length_a   1.000
_cell.length_b   1.000
_cell.length_c   1.000
_cell.angle_alpha   90.00
_cell.angle_beta   90.00
_cell.angle_gamma   90.00
#
_symmetry.space_group_name_H-M   'P 1'
#
loop_
_entity.id
_entity.type
_entity.pdbx_description
1 polymer ?
#
loop_
_entity_poly.entity_id
_entity_poly.type
_entity_poly.pdbx_seq_one_letter_code
_entity_poly.pdbx_strand_id
1 'polypeptide(L)'
;GVQTCALPILSGDADWSQIDNRRARVAAKGSRVRITVPPMVRLDVSPDVVFEATPSLFTLDGNVDVPWARIVVHDLPESAVGVSSDMVMLNNNLQPEKPQTAGIPINSNLNIHVGNNVRLDAFGLKARLTGDLKVAQDKQGLGLNGQINIPDGRFHAYGQDLIVRKGELLFSGPPDQPLLNIEAIRNPDATEDDVIAGVRVTGSADQPKAEIFSDPVMSQQEALSYLLRGQGLSSGQSDSAAMTSMLIGKI
;
A
#
# COMPACT_ATOMS: atom_id res chain seq x y z
N GLY A 1 17.88 -4.42 12.10
CA GLY A 1 18.65 -3.56 13.00
C GLY A 1 18.19 -2.12 12.88
N VAL A 2 17.91 -1.47 14.02
CA VAL A 2 17.58 -0.05 14.06
C VAL A 2 18.91 0.73 14.15
N GLN A 3 19.26 1.44 13.11
CA GLN A 3 20.34 2.43 13.15
C GLN A 3 19.71 3.80 13.34
N THR A 4 19.91 4.40 14.50
CA THR A 4 19.37 5.71 14.83
C THR A 4 20.40 6.79 14.54
N CYS A 5 20.09 7.70 13.60
CA CYS A 5 20.83 8.96 13.47
C CYS A 5 20.38 10.03 14.48
N ALA A 6 19.27 9.80 15.17
CA ALA A 6 18.79 10.61 16.30
C ALA A 6 18.24 9.67 17.37
N LEU A 7 18.57 9.93 18.62
CA LEU A 7 18.04 9.16 19.74
C LEU A 7 16.59 9.62 20.01
N PRO A 8 15.62 8.71 20.04
CA PRO A 8 14.28 9.05 20.48
C PRO A 8 14.30 9.44 21.96
N ILE A 9 13.55 10.48 22.31
CA ILE A 9 13.32 10.84 23.70
C ILE A 9 12.17 9.98 24.20
N LEU A 10 12.43 9.17 25.20
CA LEU A 10 11.43 8.36 25.88
C LEU A 10 11.19 8.96 27.27
N SER A 11 9.95 9.20 27.60
CA SER A 11 9.52 9.59 28.93
C SER A 11 8.36 8.69 29.36
N GLY A 12 8.30 8.35 30.63
CA GLY A 12 7.24 7.46 31.10
C GLY A 12 7.05 7.58 32.59
N ASP A 13 5.85 7.22 33.00
CA ASP A 13 5.44 7.10 34.39
C ASP A 13 4.64 5.80 34.58
N ALA A 14 4.68 5.27 35.78
CA ALA A 14 3.93 4.08 36.13
C ALA A 14 3.37 4.23 37.54
N ASP A 15 2.11 3.88 37.70
CA ASP A 15 1.42 3.83 39.02
C ASP A 15 1.05 2.37 39.34
N TRP A 16 1.57 1.88 40.46
CA TRP A 16 1.39 0.51 40.96
C TRP A 16 0.69 0.50 42.33
N SER A 17 0.18 1.65 42.78
CA SER A 17 -0.34 1.83 44.13
C SER A 17 -1.59 0.99 44.41
N GLN A 18 -2.37 0.62 43.37
CA GLN A 18 -3.56 -0.21 43.49
C GLN A 18 -3.53 -1.30 42.44
N ILE A 19 -3.81 -2.56 42.84
CA ILE A 19 -3.74 -3.74 41.96
C ILE A 19 -4.72 -3.62 40.78
N ASP A 20 -5.90 -3.11 41.00
CA ASP A 20 -6.97 -3.01 40.00
C ASP A 20 -6.85 -1.74 39.11
N ASN A 21 -5.98 -0.81 39.46
CA ASN A 21 -5.81 0.45 38.76
C ASN A 21 -4.35 0.74 38.36
N ARG A 22 -3.59 -0.33 38.07
CA ARG A 22 -2.22 -0.21 37.57
C ARG A 22 -2.23 0.48 36.21
N ARG A 23 -1.34 1.45 36.06
CA ARG A 23 -1.21 2.21 34.82
C ARG A 23 0.25 2.46 34.52
N ALA A 24 0.62 2.24 33.28
CA ALA A 24 1.91 2.65 32.76
C ALA A 24 1.70 3.49 31.50
N ARG A 25 2.40 4.60 31.41
CA ARG A 25 2.36 5.49 30.27
C ARG A 25 3.78 5.74 29.78
N VAL A 26 3.97 5.61 28.48
CA VAL A 26 5.25 5.89 27.81
C VAL A 26 5.00 6.82 26.65
N ALA A 27 5.62 7.96 26.64
CA ALA A 27 5.65 8.87 25.52
C ALA A 27 6.98 8.70 24.78
N ALA A 28 6.88 8.56 23.46
CA ALA A 28 8.04 8.44 22.58
C ALA A 28 8.01 9.56 21.55
N LYS A 29 9.06 10.37 21.54
CA LYS A 29 9.25 11.43 20.56
C LYS A 29 10.61 11.30 19.91
N GLY A 30 10.66 11.33 18.60
CA GLY A 30 11.90 11.20 17.86
C GLY A 30 11.90 12.04 16.59
N SER A 31 13.09 12.32 16.09
CA SER A 31 13.28 13.01 14.83
C SER A 31 14.13 12.12 13.92
N ARG A 32 13.56 11.71 12.78
CA ARG A 32 14.25 10.94 11.74
C ARG A 32 14.93 9.67 12.27
N VAL A 33 14.19 8.90 13.03
CA VAL A 33 14.63 7.57 13.49
C VAL A 33 14.63 6.62 12.29
N ARG A 34 15.80 6.06 11.97
CA ARG A 34 15.92 5.15 10.84
C ARG A 34 15.53 3.74 11.20
N ILE A 35 14.59 3.20 10.44
CA ILE A 35 14.15 1.81 10.53
C ILE A 35 14.52 1.10 9.24
N THR A 36 15.14 -0.06 9.37
CA THR A 36 15.51 -0.90 8.23
C THR A 36 14.94 -2.30 8.44
N VAL A 37 14.12 -2.73 7.50
CA VAL A 37 13.59 -4.10 7.41
C VAL A 37 14.15 -4.71 6.13
N PRO A 38 15.32 -5.39 6.21
CA PRO A 38 15.94 -5.98 5.04
C PRO A 38 15.08 -7.11 4.45
N PRO A 39 15.10 -7.28 3.13
CA PRO A 39 15.74 -6.45 2.12
C PRO A 39 14.87 -5.29 1.61
N MET A 40 13.61 -5.20 2.04
CA MET A 40 12.54 -4.53 1.32
C MET A 40 12.30 -3.08 1.72
N VAL A 41 12.49 -2.71 2.99
CA VAL A 41 12.07 -1.40 3.47
C VAL A 41 13.16 -0.69 4.26
N ARG A 42 13.43 0.55 3.89
CA ARG A 42 14.21 1.52 4.69
C ARG A 42 13.40 2.80 4.79
N LEU A 43 13.20 3.29 6.00
CA LEU A 43 12.44 4.52 6.22
C LEU A 43 12.98 5.31 7.41
N ASP A 44 12.81 6.62 7.34
CA ASP A 44 13.01 7.55 8.45
C ASP A 44 11.63 7.91 8.99
N VAL A 45 11.43 7.77 10.27
CA VAL A 45 10.19 8.14 10.96
C VAL A 45 10.46 9.18 12.04
N SER A 46 9.53 10.10 12.20
CA SER A 46 9.52 11.07 13.30
C SER A 46 8.26 10.82 14.12
N PRO A 47 8.32 9.91 15.11
CA PRO A 47 7.17 9.61 15.95
C PRO A 47 6.96 10.68 17.02
N ASP A 48 5.70 10.92 17.33
CA ASP A 48 5.22 11.64 18.53
C ASP A 48 4.00 10.88 19.04
N VAL A 49 4.26 9.84 19.83
CA VAL A 49 3.25 8.85 20.22
C VAL A 49 3.25 8.62 21.71
N VAL A 50 2.09 8.25 22.23
CA VAL A 50 1.89 7.88 23.62
C VAL A 50 1.32 6.48 23.68
N PHE A 51 2.00 5.60 24.39
CA PHE A 51 1.54 4.27 24.73
C PHE A 51 1.07 4.26 26.19
N GLU A 52 -0.11 3.75 26.44
CA GLU A 52 -0.67 3.58 27.76
C GLU A 52 -1.12 2.14 27.96
N ALA A 53 -0.72 1.56 29.07
CA ALA A 53 -1.08 0.21 29.47
C ALA A 53 -1.88 0.23 30.78
N THR A 54 -3.04 -0.39 30.74
CA THR A 54 -3.86 -0.73 31.91
C THR A 54 -4.04 -2.24 31.99
N PRO A 55 -4.54 -2.80 33.10
CA PRO A 55 -4.80 -4.24 33.20
C PRO A 55 -5.77 -4.78 32.15
N SER A 56 -6.61 -3.91 31.59
CA SER A 56 -7.70 -4.30 30.68
C SER A 56 -7.54 -3.78 29.24
N LEU A 57 -6.61 -2.83 28.99
CA LEU A 57 -6.53 -2.16 27.71
C LEU A 57 -5.13 -1.58 27.47
N PHE A 58 -4.62 -1.77 26.27
CA PHE A 58 -3.50 -1.02 25.74
C PHE A 58 -4.00 0.05 24.76
N THR A 59 -3.47 1.26 24.85
CA THR A 59 -3.73 2.33 23.89
C THR A 59 -2.44 2.82 23.27
N LEU A 60 -2.49 3.16 21.98
CA LEU A 60 -1.38 3.76 21.25
C LEU A 60 -1.93 4.90 20.39
N ASP A 61 -1.63 6.13 20.78
CA ASP A 61 -2.13 7.33 20.13
C ASP A 61 -0.99 8.25 19.72
N GLY A 62 -1.20 9.03 18.68
CA GLY A 62 -0.28 10.07 18.29
C GLY A 62 -0.13 10.26 16.80
N ASN A 63 1.00 10.87 16.43
CA ASN A 63 1.33 11.21 15.07
C ASN A 63 2.68 10.61 14.68
N VAL A 64 2.80 10.18 13.43
CA VAL A 64 4.03 9.65 12.85
C VAL A 64 4.26 10.31 11.50
N ASP A 65 5.34 11.07 11.38
CA ASP A 65 5.79 11.59 10.10
C ASP A 65 6.79 10.61 9.45
N VAL A 66 6.62 10.38 8.16
CA VAL A 66 7.54 9.58 7.33
C VAL A 66 8.13 10.49 6.26
N PRO A 67 9.17 11.26 6.57
CA PRO A 67 9.74 12.22 5.62
C PRO A 67 10.52 11.55 4.49
N TRP A 68 10.98 10.33 4.70
CA TRP A 68 11.78 9.60 3.74
C TRP A 68 11.53 8.09 3.86
N ALA A 69 11.34 7.43 2.72
CA ALA A 69 11.33 5.97 2.66
C ALA A 69 11.79 5.46 1.29
N ARG A 70 12.31 4.23 1.27
CA ARG A 70 12.58 3.43 0.08
C ARG A 70 11.99 2.06 0.32
N ILE A 71 10.96 1.75 -0.47
CA ILE A 71 10.21 0.50 -0.41
C ILE A 71 10.47 -0.23 -1.72
N VAL A 72 11.05 -1.42 -1.63
CA VAL A 72 11.40 -2.25 -2.80
C VAL A 72 10.70 -3.59 -2.63
N VAL A 73 9.83 -3.93 -3.58
CA VAL A 73 9.09 -5.19 -3.59
C VAL A 73 9.43 -5.94 -4.88
N HIS A 74 10.25 -6.98 -4.78
CA HIS A 74 10.64 -7.80 -5.94
C HIS A 74 9.74 -9.01 -6.09
N ASP A 75 9.36 -9.63 -4.99
CA ASP A 75 8.54 -10.83 -4.96
C ASP A 75 7.46 -10.70 -3.89
N LEU A 76 6.29 -11.23 -4.16
CA LEU A 76 5.29 -11.45 -3.12
C LEU A 76 5.85 -12.57 -2.21
N PRO A 77 5.89 -12.39 -0.89
CA PRO A 77 6.31 -13.45 0.00
C PRO A 77 5.39 -14.66 -0.22
N GLU A 78 5.99 -15.85 -0.41
CA GLU A 78 5.25 -17.11 -0.58
C GLU A 78 4.31 -17.42 0.61
N SER A 79 4.50 -16.76 1.73
CA SER A 79 3.62 -16.81 2.90
C SER A 79 2.31 -16.02 2.77
N ALA A 80 2.09 -15.33 1.64
CA ALA A 80 0.80 -14.71 1.32
C ALA A 80 -0.28 -15.73 0.88
N VAL A 81 0.06 -17.01 0.81
CA VAL A 81 -0.95 -18.07 0.84
C VAL A 81 -1.48 -18.12 2.26
N GLY A 82 -2.47 -17.28 2.55
CA GLY A 82 -3.22 -17.36 3.80
C GLY A 82 -3.71 -18.79 4.01
N VAL A 83 -3.53 -19.31 5.20
CA VAL A 83 -4.18 -20.54 5.62
C VAL A 83 -5.65 -20.42 5.20
N SER A 84 -6.11 -21.34 4.34
CA SER A 84 -7.48 -21.33 3.86
C SER A 84 -8.42 -21.14 5.04
N SER A 85 -9.43 -20.30 4.89
CA SER A 85 -10.47 -20.07 5.92
C SER A 85 -11.18 -21.36 6.36
N ASP A 86 -11.00 -22.45 5.60
CA ASP A 86 -11.51 -23.79 5.89
C ASP A 86 -10.59 -24.64 6.77
N MET A 87 -9.39 -24.15 7.11
CA MET A 87 -8.48 -24.90 7.96
C MET A 87 -8.81 -24.67 9.42
N VAL A 88 -9.49 -25.64 10.02
CA VAL A 88 -9.77 -25.68 11.46
C VAL A 88 -8.59 -26.34 12.18
N MET A 89 -7.83 -25.57 12.94
CA MET A 89 -6.84 -26.15 13.85
C MET A 89 -7.57 -26.87 14.99
N LEU A 90 -7.24 -28.14 15.17
CA LEU A 90 -7.75 -28.94 16.27
C LEU A 90 -6.72 -29.00 17.39
N ASN A 91 -7.18 -28.86 18.63
CA ASN A 91 -6.33 -29.10 19.80
C ASN A 91 -6.06 -30.61 19.97
N ASN A 92 -5.22 -30.99 20.93
CA ASN A 92 -4.88 -32.39 21.22
C ASN A 92 -6.09 -33.27 21.56
N ASN A 93 -7.27 -32.69 21.77
CA ASN A 93 -8.53 -33.39 22.06
C ASN A 93 -9.46 -33.43 20.84
N LEU A 94 -8.96 -33.12 19.62
CA LEU A 94 -9.73 -33.09 18.38
C LEU A 94 -10.90 -32.09 18.36
N GLN A 95 -10.85 -31.08 19.22
CA GLN A 95 -11.83 -29.98 19.21
C GLN A 95 -11.29 -28.76 18.48
N PRO A 96 -12.13 -28.00 17.78
CA PRO A 96 -11.71 -26.76 17.14
C PRO A 96 -11.04 -25.83 18.16
N GLU A 97 -9.81 -25.47 17.90
CA GLU A 97 -9.12 -24.48 18.72
C GLU A 97 -9.82 -23.14 18.49
N LYS A 98 -10.54 -22.66 19.50
CA LYS A 98 -11.03 -21.30 19.47
C LYS A 98 -9.79 -20.41 19.39
N PRO A 99 -9.73 -19.45 18.44
CA PRO A 99 -8.63 -18.51 18.41
C PRO A 99 -8.55 -17.85 19.79
N GLN A 100 -7.52 -18.22 20.55
CA GLN A 100 -7.25 -17.59 21.84
C GLN A 100 -6.65 -16.19 21.51
N THR A 101 -7.52 -15.26 21.21
CA THR A 101 -7.21 -13.84 21.39
C THR A 101 -7.28 -13.52 22.90
N ALA A 102 -6.51 -14.27 23.68
CA ALA A 102 -6.29 -14.01 25.09
C ALA A 102 -5.17 -12.97 25.26
N GLY A 103 -5.21 -11.92 24.44
CA GLY A 103 -4.37 -10.73 24.62
C GLY A 103 -5.19 -9.60 25.21
N ILE A 104 -4.57 -8.74 25.99
CA ILE A 104 -5.17 -7.46 26.38
C ILE A 104 -5.52 -6.72 25.09
N PRO A 105 -6.77 -6.24 24.91
CA PRO A 105 -7.17 -5.56 23.70
C PRO A 105 -6.30 -4.30 23.49
N ILE A 106 -5.94 -4.07 22.23
CA ILE A 106 -5.16 -2.89 21.83
C ILE A 106 -6.10 -1.97 21.07
N ASN A 107 -6.21 -0.72 21.52
CA ASN A 107 -6.81 0.35 20.76
C ASN A 107 -5.70 1.26 20.24
N SER A 108 -5.71 1.59 18.98
CA SER A 108 -4.78 2.57 18.43
C SER A 108 -5.50 3.62 17.63
N ASN A 109 -4.94 4.84 17.64
CA ASN A 109 -5.39 5.97 16.86
C ASN A 109 -4.16 6.80 16.47
N LEU A 110 -3.56 6.41 15.33
CA LEU A 110 -2.36 7.04 14.82
C LEU A 110 -2.66 7.81 13.54
N ASN A 111 -2.14 9.03 13.46
CA ASN A 111 -2.09 9.76 12.21
C ASN A 111 -0.70 9.60 11.59
N ILE A 112 -0.65 9.15 10.36
CA ILE A 112 0.60 8.95 9.62
C ILE A 112 0.62 9.95 8.47
N HIS A 113 1.64 10.78 8.44
CA HIS A 113 1.91 11.69 7.35
C HIS A 113 3.04 11.14 6.47
N VAL A 114 2.73 10.89 5.20
CA VAL A 114 3.69 10.42 4.19
C VAL A 114 4.24 11.62 3.45
N GLY A 115 5.49 11.95 3.72
CA GLY A 115 6.17 13.12 3.17
C GLY A 115 6.57 12.94 1.68
N ASN A 116 7.23 13.97 1.16
CA ASN A 116 7.50 14.08 -0.29
C ASN A 116 8.63 13.18 -0.81
N ASN A 117 9.36 12.49 0.05
CA ASN A 117 10.52 11.68 -0.36
C ASN A 117 10.34 10.19 -0.04
N VAL A 118 9.12 9.71 -0.19
CA VAL A 118 8.77 8.29 -0.07
C VAL A 118 8.67 7.70 -1.46
N ARG A 119 9.47 6.67 -1.76
CA ARG A 119 9.54 6.03 -3.06
C ARG A 119 9.26 4.54 -2.97
N LEU A 120 8.45 4.08 -3.90
CA LEU A 120 8.12 2.68 -4.14
C LEU A 120 8.79 2.21 -5.42
N ASP A 121 9.40 1.03 -5.38
CA ASP A 121 9.87 0.26 -6.54
C ASP A 121 9.28 -1.15 -6.43
N ALA A 122 8.27 -1.44 -7.23
CA ALA A 122 7.51 -2.67 -7.14
C ALA A 122 7.05 -3.14 -8.52
N PHE A 123 7.42 -4.35 -8.92
CA PHE A 123 6.93 -5.02 -10.14
C PHE A 123 7.06 -4.17 -11.42
N GLY A 124 8.12 -3.36 -11.52
CA GLY A 124 8.33 -2.45 -12.65
C GLY A 124 7.73 -1.05 -12.48
N LEU A 125 6.94 -0.82 -11.43
CA LEU A 125 6.46 0.51 -11.07
C LEU A 125 7.47 1.19 -10.16
N LYS A 126 7.96 2.36 -10.57
CA LYS A 126 8.71 3.29 -9.74
C LYS A 126 7.87 4.51 -9.51
N ALA A 127 7.51 4.77 -8.27
CA ALA A 127 6.57 5.82 -7.92
C ALA A 127 7.00 6.58 -6.67
N ARG A 128 6.61 7.84 -6.59
CA ARG A 128 6.63 8.62 -5.36
C ARG A 128 5.25 8.58 -4.72
N LEU A 129 5.23 8.45 -3.40
CA LEU A 129 4.02 8.39 -2.61
C LEU A 129 3.94 9.60 -1.68
N THR A 130 2.75 10.16 -1.52
CA THR A 130 2.44 11.20 -0.54
C THR A 130 1.05 10.98 0.01
N GLY A 131 0.76 11.50 1.18
CA GLY A 131 -0.60 11.46 1.71
C GLY A 131 -0.67 11.41 3.22
N ASP A 132 -1.88 11.24 3.70
CA ASP A 132 -2.19 11.18 5.11
C ASP A 132 -3.09 9.98 5.38
N LEU A 133 -2.73 9.19 6.37
CA LEU A 133 -3.45 8.00 6.79
C LEU A 133 -3.75 8.07 8.28
N LYS A 134 -4.93 7.64 8.64
CA LYS A 134 -5.33 7.38 10.02
C LYS A 134 -5.45 5.89 10.24
N VAL A 135 -4.64 5.38 11.16
CA VAL A 135 -4.66 3.98 11.58
C VAL A 135 -5.48 3.90 12.84
N ALA A 136 -6.55 3.14 12.82
CA ALA A 136 -7.38 2.84 13.98
C ALA A 136 -7.44 1.33 14.16
N GLN A 137 -7.11 0.86 15.35
CA GLN A 137 -7.27 -0.54 15.74
C GLN A 137 -8.14 -0.62 16.96
N ASP A 138 -9.13 -1.47 16.89
CA ASP A 138 -10.06 -1.77 17.99
C ASP A 138 -10.34 -3.26 18.05
N LYS A 139 -11.38 -3.65 18.80
CA LYS A 139 -11.82 -5.05 18.93
C LYS A 139 -12.31 -5.66 17.61
N GLN A 140 -12.64 -4.85 16.63
CA GLN A 140 -13.14 -5.28 15.32
C GLN A 140 -11.98 -5.50 14.33
N GLY A 141 -10.79 -5.03 14.63
CA GLY A 141 -9.59 -5.19 13.84
C GLY A 141 -8.91 -3.88 13.48
N LEU A 142 -7.98 -3.99 12.52
CA LEU A 142 -7.21 -2.86 12.00
C LEU A 142 -7.99 -2.15 10.89
N GLY A 143 -8.25 -0.86 11.07
CA GLY A 143 -8.81 0.02 10.05
C GLY A 143 -7.81 1.06 9.59
N LEU A 144 -7.82 1.34 8.30
CA LEU A 144 -7.00 2.37 7.68
C LEU A 144 -7.91 3.36 6.95
N ASN A 145 -7.77 4.64 7.23
CA ASN A 145 -8.57 5.69 6.60
C ASN A 145 -7.66 6.81 6.10
N GLY A 146 -7.96 7.34 4.94
CA GLY A 146 -7.20 8.41 4.33
C GLY A 146 -6.86 8.15 2.89
N GLN A 147 -5.94 8.93 2.36
CA GLN A 147 -5.59 8.88 0.94
C GLN A 147 -4.07 8.88 0.76
N ILE A 148 -3.61 8.00 -0.11
CA ILE A 148 -2.27 8.02 -0.66
C ILE A 148 -2.34 8.46 -2.11
N ASN A 149 -1.51 9.42 -2.48
CA ASN A 149 -1.38 9.92 -3.83
C ASN A 149 -0.06 9.46 -4.44
N ILE A 150 -0.08 9.25 -5.74
CA ILE A 150 1.07 8.99 -6.59
C ILE A 150 1.27 10.22 -7.48
N PRO A 151 1.97 11.26 -7.02
CA PRO A 151 2.15 12.49 -7.80
C PRO A 151 3.03 12.29 -9.03
N ASP A 152 3.93 11.31 -9.00
CA ASP A 152 4.69 10.85 -10.14
C ASP A 152 4.95 9.33 -10.04
N GLY A 153 4.94 8.68 -11.19
CA GLY A 153 5.23 7.26 -11.29
C GLY A 153 5.48 6.85 -12.72
N ARG A 154 6.34 5.83 -12.90
CA ARG A 154 6.62 5.24 -14.18
C ARG A 154 6.60 3.72 -14.06
N PHE A 155 5.83 3.10 -14.92
CA PHE A 155 5.79 1.66 -15.04
C PHE A 155 6.59 1.23 -16.26
N HIS A 156 7.63 0.43 -16.02
CA HIS A 156 8.47 -0.10 -17.08
C HIS A 156 8.64 -1.61 -16.89
N ALA A 157 7.80 -2.37 -17.52
CA ALA A 157 7.85 -3.83 -17.50
C ALA A 157 7.11 -4.42 -18.73
N TYR A 158 7.43 -5.65 -19.08
CA TYR A 158 6.78 -6.39 -20.18
C TYR A 158 6.78 -5.65 -21.52
N GLY A 159 7.84 -4.88 -21.81
CA GLY A 159 7.92 -4.07 -23.01
C GLY A 159 7.04 -2.81 -23.02
N GLN A 160 6.41 -2.48 -21.89
CA GLN A 160 5.59 -1.29 -21.73
C GLN A 160 6.34 -0.20 -20.97
N ASP A 161 6.11 1.05 -21.38
CA ASP A 161 6.62 2.25 -20.73
C ASP A 161 5.46 3.23 -20.54
N LEU A 162 4.90 3.22 -19.32
CA LEU A 162 3.74 4.02 -18.96
C LEU A 162 4.12 5.04 -17.89
N ILE A 163 3.52 6.22 -18.00
CA ILE A 163 3.65 7.32 -17.03
C ILE A 163 2.35 7.44 -16.26
N VAL A 164 2.42 7.41 -14.94
CA VAL A 164 1.26 7.64 -14.08
C VAL A 164 0.89 9.13 -14.15
N ARG A 165 -0.26 9.43 -14.72
CA ARG A 165 -0.82 10.77 -14.83
C ARG A 165 -1.70 11.14 -13.64
N LYS A 166 -2.41 10.16 -13.10
CA LYS A 166 -3.24 10.25 -11.91
C LYS A 166 -3.07 8.99 -11.08
N GLY A 167 -2.85 9.14 -9.78
CA GLY A 167 -2.76 8.00 -8.88
C GLY A 167 -3.30 8.37 -7.52
N GLU A 168 -4.40 7.75 -7.13
CA GLU A 168 -5.06 7.93 -5.84
C GLU A 168 -5.48 6.58 -5.30
N LEU A 169 -5.15 6.33 -4.04
CA LEU A 169 -5.59 5.17 -3.27
C LEU A 169 -6.35 5.67 -2.06
N LEU A 170 -7.63 5.38 -2.00
CA LEU A 170 -8.50 5.79 -0.91
C LEU A 170 -8.75 4.61 0.04
N PHE A 171 -8.34 4.78 1.27
CA PHE A 171 -8.54 3.82 2.34
C PHE A 171 -9.75 4.21 3.19
N SER A 172 -10.65 3.27 3.46
CA SER A 172 -11.87 3.49 4.24
C SER A 172 -12.27 2.25 5.04
N GLY A 173 -11.33 1.63 5.73
CA GLY A 173 -11.53 0.44 6.55
C GLY A 173 -10.42 -0.57 6.40
N PRO A 174 -10.65 -1.76 5.86
CA PRO A 174 -9.64 -2.79 5.70
C PRO A 174 -8.42 -2.28 4.90
N PRO A 175 -7.18 -2.51 5.38
CA PRO A 175 -5.98 -1.97 4.74
C PRO A 175 -5.63 -2.66 3.41
N ASP A 176 -6.19 -3.83 3.15
CA ASP A 176 -5.99 -4.61 1.93
C ASP A 176 -6.99 -4.31 0.81
N GLN A 177 -7.96 -3.43 1.06
CA GLN A 177 -9.05 -3.11 0.13
C GLN A 177 -9.18 -1.60 -0.16
N PRO A 178 -8.11 -0.87 -0.51
CA PRO A 178 -8.24 0.52 -0.92
C PRO A 178 -9.03 0.61 -2.23
N LEU A 179 -9.74 1.72 -2.41
CA LEU A 179 -10.29 2.10 -3.70
C LEU A 179 -9.19 2.72 -4.55
N LEU A 180 -9.07 2.22 -5.77
CA LEU A 180 -8.09 2.67 -6.74
C LEU A 180 -8.69 3.67 -7.70
N ASN A 181 -7.94 4.70 -8.04
CA ASN A 181 -8.21 5.63 -9.11
C ASN A 181 -6.87 6.01 -9.76
N ILE A 182 -6.42 5.14 -10.65
CA ILE A 182 -5.10 5.25 -11.27
C ILE A 182 -5.30 5.41 -12.77
N GLU A 183 -4.61 6.37 -13.35
CA GLU A 183 -4.55 6.57 -14.79
C GLU A 183 -3.09 6.64 -15.22
N ALA A 184 -2.72 5.76 -16.11
CA ALA A 184 -1.39 5.72 -16.69
C ALA A 184 -1.47 5.79 -18.21
N ILE A 185 -0.62 6.59 -18.80
CA ILE A 185 -0.53 6.77 -20.26
C ILE A 185 0.80 6.23 -20.77
N ARG A 186 0.81 5.77 -22.00
CA ARG A 186 2.05 5.48 -22.68
C ARG A 186 2.89 6.75 -22.75
N ASN A 187 4.22 6.58 -22.64
CA ASN A 187 5.13 7.71 -22.77
C ASN A 187 4.90 8.44 -24.11
N PRO A 188 4.51 9.72 -24.09
CA PRO A 188 4.22 10.48 -25.32
C PRO A 188 5.41 10.50 -26.29
N ASP A 189 6.65 10.55 -25.77
CA ASP A 189 7.87 10.55 -26.59
C ASP A 189 8.08 9.23 -27.37
N ALA A 190 7.35 8.17 -26.98
CA ALA A 190 7.38 6.86 -27.60
C ALA A 190 6.06 6.52 -28.32
N THR A 191 5.26 7.53 -28.66
CA THR A 191 3.96 7.37 -29.32
C THR A 191 3.90 8.25 -30.55
N GLU A 192 3.45 7.68 -31.69
CA GLU A 192 3.28 8.39 -32.94
C GLU A 192 1.95 9.18 -32.98
N ASP A 193 1.85 10.14 -33.88
CA ASP A 193 0.63 10.90 -34.19
C ASP A 193 0.05 11.74 -33.03
N ASP A 194 0.86 12.08 -32.03
CA ASP A 194 0.42 12.81 -30.83
C ASP A 194 -0.77 12.17 -30.10
N VAL A 195 -0.97 10.86 -30.29
CA VAL A 195 -2.04 10.10 -29.64
C VAL A 195 -1.68 9.82 -28.18
N ILE A 196 -2.61 10.11 -27.29
CA ILE A 196 -2.53 9.68 -25.90
C ILE A 196 -3.28 8.35 -25.79
N ALA A 197 -2.57 7.28 -25.48
CA ALA A 197 -3.18 6.00 -25.16
C ALA A 197 -2.81 5.60 -23.74
N GLY A 198 -3.78 5.10 -22.99
CA GLY A 198 -3.57 4.81 -21.59
C GLY A 198 -4.52 3.74 -21.05
N VAL A 199 -4.29 3.41 -19.79
CA VAL A 199 -5.11 2.52 -18.99
C VAL A 199 -5.60 3.25 -17.75
N ARG A 200 -6.86 3.08 -17.42
CA ARG A 200 -7.49 3.55 -16.20
C ARG A 200 -7.85 2.36 -15.35
N VAL A 201 -7.37 2.34 -14.10
CA VAL A 201 -7.66 1.30 -13.12
C VAL A 201 -8.49 1.91 -12.01
N THR A 202 -9.68 1.38 -11.80
CA THR A 202 -10.64 1.85 -10.80
C THR A 202 -11.21 0.68 -10.00
N GLY A 203 -11.94 1.00 -8.94
CA GLY A 203 -12.57 -0.01 -8.08
C GLY A 203 -11.71 -0.42 -6.91
N SER A 204 -12.11 -1.45 -6.20
CA SER A 204 -11.38 -1.96 -5.05
C SER A 204 -10.14 -2.75 -5.48
N ALA A 205 -9.08 -2.71 -4.67
CA ALA A 205 -7.81 -3.39 -4.99
C ALA A 205 -7.92 -4.92 -5.07
N ASP A 206 -8.93 -5.51 -4.45
CA ASP A 206 -9.24 -6.94 -4.55
C ASP A 206 -9.98 -7.31 -5.85
N GLN A 207 -10.68 -6.33 -6.47
CA GLN A 207 -11.42 -6.49 -7.72
C GLN A 207 -11.24 -5.27 -8.63
N PRO A 208 -10.02 -5.02 -9.13
CA PRO A 208 -9.75 -3.85 -9.96
C PRO A 208 -10.40 -3.98 -11.33
N LYS A 209 -10.87 -2.86 -11.85
CA LYS A 209 -11.38 -2.72 -13.23
C LYS A 209 -10.38 -1.92 -14.04
N ALA A 210 -9.88 -2.50 -15.11
CA ALA A 210 -8.98 -1.85 -16.05
C ALA A 210 -9.71 -1.52 -17.36
N GLU A 211 -9.62 -0.27 -17.79
CA GLU A 211 -10.19 0.23 -19.05
C GLU A 211 -9.10 0.91 -19.87
N ILE A 212 -9.04 0.60 -21.17
CA ILE A 212 -8.16 1.28 -22.11
C ILE A 212 -8.89 2.51 -22.62
N PHE A 213 -8.19 3.63 -22.69
CA PHE A 213 -8.69 4.88 -23.24
C PHE A 213 -7.68 5.51 -24.20
N SER A 214 -8.15 6.41 -25.05
CA SER A 214 -7.32 7.18 -25.97
C SER A 214 -7.87 8.59 -26.18
N ASP A 215 -6.98 9.48 -26.54
CA ASP A 215 -7.29 10.83 -27.00
C ASP A 215 -6.47 11.12 -28.28
N PRO A 216 -7.10 11.33 -29.44
CA PRO A 216 -8.54 11.29 -29.71
C PRO A 216 -9.18 9.92 -29.46
N VAL A 217 -10.50 9.90 -29.22
CA VAL A 217 -11.26 8.66 -29.03
C VAL A 217 -11.23 7.82 -30.30
N MET A 218 -10.85 6.58 -30.17
CA MET A 218 -10.75 5.61 -31.27
C MET A 218 -11.29 4.23 -30.86
N SER A 219 -11.25 3.26 -31.77
CA SER A 219 -11.65 1.89 -31.44
C SER A 219 -10.72 1.30 -30.35
N GLN A 220 -11.26 0.38 -29.54
CA GLN A 220 -10.45 -0.28 -28.50
C GLN A 220 -9.21 -1.00 -29.08
N GLN A 221 -9.36 -1.59 -30.27
CA GLN A 221 -8.25 -2.27 -30.93
C GLN A 221 -7.13 -1.30 -31.34
N GLU A 222 -7.51 -0.14 -31.81
CA GLU A 222 -6.58 0.91 -32.22
C GLU A 222 -5.92 1.58 -31.01
N ALA A 223 -6.70 1.91 -29.97
CA ALA A 223 -6.19 2.41 -28.71
C ALA A 223 -5.21 1.42 -28.06
N LEU A 224 -5.51 0.12 -28.10
CA LEU A 224 -4.62 -0.92 -27.63
C LEU A 224 -3.33 -1.01 -28.46
N SER A 225 -3.41 -0.82 -29.78
CA SER A 225 -2.22 -0.77 -30.64
C SER A 225 -1.28 0.38 -30.24
N TYR A 226 -1.84 1.58 -30.04
CA TYR A 226 -1.06 2.73 -29.57
C TYR A 226 -0.49 2.47 -28.18
N LEU A 227 -1.26 1.90 -27.28
CA LEU A 227 -0.81 1.59 -25.92
C LEU A 227 0.37 0.62 -25.91
N LEU A 228 0.31 -0.44 -26.72
CA LEU A 228 1.31 -1.50 -26.72
C LEU A 228 2.52 -1.20 -27.63
N ARG A 229 2.29 -0.59 -28.78
CA ARG A 229 3.31 -0.39 -29.82
C ARG A 229 3.69 1.08 -30.06
N GLY A 230 2.86 2.02 -29.60
CA GLY A 230 3.02 3.45 -29.83
C GLY A 230 2.63 3.89 -31.24
N GLN A 231 1.95 3.05 -32.00
CA GLN A 231 1.53 3.33 -33.38
C GLN A 231 0.17 2.69 -33.70
N GLY A 232 -0.52 3.21 -34.70
CA GLY A 232 -1.80 2.71 -35.15
C GLY A 232 -1.72 1.32 -35.76
N LEU A 233 -2.89 0.73 -36.02
CA LEU A 233 -2.99 -0.53 -36.77
C LEU A 233 -2.60 -0.24 -38.22
N SER A 234 -1.46 -0.75 -38.68
CA SER A 234 -1.17 -0.77 -40.09
C SER A 234 -2.23 -1.60 -40.82
N SER A 235 -2.83 -1.06 -41.87
CA SER A 235 -3.89 -1.67 -42.68
C SER A 235 -3.38 -2.90 -43.45
N GLY A 236 -3.04 -3.98 -42.76
CA GLY A 236 -2.51 -5.16 -43.38
C GLY A 236 -2.26 -6.38 -42.50
N GLN A 237 -2.42 -6.31 -41.19
CA GLN A 237 -2.17 -7.48 -40.35
C GLN A 237 -3.27 -7.69 -39.32
N SER A 238 -4.06 -8.75 -39.60
CA SER A 238 -5.12 -9.27 -38.76
C SER A 238 -4.54 -10.12 -37.59
N ASP A 239 -3.77 -9.54 -36.70
CA ASP A 239 -3.28 -10.23 -35.50
C ASP A 239 -4.09 -9.88 -34.21
N SER A 240 -5.38 -9.57 -34.39
CA SER A 240 -6.27 -9.13 -33.32
C SER A 240 -6.53 -10.20 -32.23
N ALA A 241 -6.38 -11.50 -32.59
CA ALA A 241 -6.65 -12.59 -31.65
C ALA A 241 -5.49 -12.82 -30.63
N ALA A 242 -4.26 -12.59 -31.05
CA ALA A 242 -3.09 -12.76 -30.16
C ALA A 242 -2.93 -11.65 -29.13
N MET A 243 -3.34 -10.43 -29.47
CA MET A 243 -3.26 -9.28 -28.55
C MET A 243 -4.29 -9.32 -27.42
N THR A 244 -5.50 -9.80 -27.71
CA THR A 244 -6.57 -9.89 -26.69
C THR A 244 -6.25 -10.96 -25.64
N SER A 245 -5.57 -12.04 -26.02
CA SER A 245 -5.21 -13.10 -25.10
C SER A 245 -4.05 -12.74 -24.14
N MET A 246 -3.20 -11.77 -24.50
CA MET A 246 -2.12 -11.32 -23.61
C MET A 246 -2.62 -10.42 -22.47
N LEU A 247 -3.72 -9.71 -22.67
CA LEU A 247 -4.28 -8.80 -21.64
C LEU A 247 -5.27 -9.47 -20.69
N ILE A 248 -5.94 -10.54 -21.12
CA ILE A 248 -6.98 -11.22 -20.33
C ILE A 248 -6.43 -12.43 -19.56
N GLY A 249 -5.22 -12.87 -19.87
CA GLY A 249 -4.70 -14.15 -19.40
C GLY A 249 -3.90 -14.14 -18.10
N LYS A 250 -3.68 -12.99 -17.44
CA LYS A 250 -2.91 -12.91 -16.18
C LYS A 250 -3.28 -11.66 -15.37
N ILE A 251 -4.50 -11.63 -14.90
CA ILE A 251 -4.86 -10.83 -13.71
C ILE A 251 -5.40 -11.79 -12.67
#